data_ba5a03aa94aa37db2e1a56b0e19f22b2
#
_entry.id   ba5a03aa94aa37db2e1a56b0e19f22b2
#
_cell.length_a   1.000
_cell.length_b   1.000
_cell.length_c   1.000
_cell.angle_alpha   90.00
_cell.angle_beta   90.00
_cell.angle_gamma   90.00
#
_symmetry.space_group_name_H-M   'P 1'
#
loop_
_entity.id
_entity.type
_entity.pdbx_description
1 polymer ?
#
loop_
_entity_poly.entity_id
_entity_poly.type
_entity_poly.pdbx_seq_one_letter_code
_entity_poly.pdbx_strand_id
1 'polypeptide(L)'
;MKLSDLLQSLPAESLAARSGMPLPDTEILYVCHDSRKAGPDCIFVCIRGYVSDGHAYAAAAYQNGARVFLAEQPLDLPRDACVILCRDTRPALAALASAIYGHPARRLHVIGVTGTKGKTSIAMMIHRVLDALDIPSGYIGTNGVDFCGRHYATLNSTPESLDLHDYMAQMVECGVKYVVMEVSSQALKLSRVAGIPFEICVFTNLYPDHIGGVEHADMAEYMACKKALFDFPDIKAVIANRDDPAFAYMIRDTKAPVVTYGLSPTCDWYADALQSEICYRVPGTSFCAHAPGGLDLPMQIPFPGDYSVYNALCALAVCQSLGLCIKDCAAALAHVRVPGRFEPVFLSGRPNTVFIIDYAHNGASLRAVLTSLKKYKPRRLICLFGSVGDRTQMRRAELGAVASELCDLSILTSDNPGNENPDKIIDDIAAAFTHDRYVRIPDRREAIAYAAQVAKKGDVVVLAGKGHENYQLLRGKHLPFSEREILLEIDRTLKKK
;
A
#
# COMPACT_ATOMS: atom_id res chain seq x y z
N MET A 1 -29.16 -12.86 -7.93
CA MET A 1 -29.03 -12.61 -9.41
C MET A 1 -29.12 -13.95 -10.11
N LYS A 2 -29.83 -14.05 -11.28
CA LYS A 2 -29.82 -15.31 -12.04
C LYS A 2 -28.41 -15.62 -12.56
N LEU A 3 -28.06 -16.90 -12.57
CA LEU A 3 -26.77 -17.36 -13.09
C LEU A 3 -26.55 -16.92 -14.55
N SER A 4 -27.61 -16.97 -15.38
CA SER A 4 -27.54 -16.48 -16.77
C SER A 4 -27.12 -15.03 -16.89
N ASP A 5 -27.65 -14.16 -16.04
CA ASP A 5 -27.36 -12.72 -16.05
C ASP A 5 -25.95 -12.45 -15.54
N LEU A 6 -25.54 -13.18 -14.49
CA LEU A 6 -24.19 -13.09 -13.94
C LEU A 6 -23.13 -13.50 -14.98
N LEU A 7 -23.41 -14.56 -15.77
CA LEU A 7 -22.50 -15.01 -16.82
C LEU A 7 -22.42 -14.06 -18.02
N GLN A 8 -23.44 -13.22 -18.26
CA GLN A 8 -23.39 -12.19 -19.30
C GLN A 8 -22.42 -11.07 -18.95
N SER A 9 -22.06 -10.90 -17.67
CA SER A 9 -21.05 -9.93 -17.26
C SER A 9 -19.62 -10.35 -17.61
N LEU A 10 -19.39 -11.62 -17.93
CA LEU A 10 -18.08 -12.12 -18.34
C LEU A 10 -17.70 -11.58 -19.71
N PRO A 11 -16.42 -11.20 -19.95
CA PRO A 11 -15.93 -10.88 -21.28
C PRO A 11 -16.24 -12.03 -22.27
N ALA A 12 -16.72 -11.71 -23.47
CA ALA A 12 -17.19 -12.71 -24.45
C ALA A 12 -16.14 -13.79 -24.77
N GLU A 13 -14.88 -13.42 -24.76
CA GLU A 13 -13.72 -14.31 -25.00
C GLU A 13 -13.30 -15.14 -23.78
N SER A 14 -13.88 -14.88 -22.60
CA SER A 14 -13.52 -15.60 -21.36
C SER A 14 -14.09 -17.01 -21.31
N LEU A 15 -15.28 -17.25 -21.87
CA LEU A 15 -15.93 -18.55 -21.82
C LEU A 15 -15.34 -19.49 -22.89
N ALA A 16 -14.70 -20.58 -22.45
CA ALA A 16 -14.09 -21.57 -23.35
C ALA A 16 -15.03 -22.68 -23.78
N ALA A 17 -15.84 -23.20 -22.84
CA ALA A 17 -16.82 -24.26 -23.08
C ALA A 17 -17.78 -24.37 -21.89
N ARG A 18 -18.94 -25.02 -22.13
CA ARG A 18 -19.83 -25.48 -21.06
C ARG A 18 -19.81 -26.99 -21.04
N SER A 19 -19.73 -27.60 -19.87
CA SER A 19 -20.02 -29.04 -19.77
C SER A 19 -21.48 -29.22 -20.14
N GLY A 20 -21.78 -30.07 -21.10
CA GLY A 20 -23.03 -30.31 -21.85
C GLY A 20 -24.38 -30.34 -21.15
N MET A 21 -24.52 -29.79 -19.97
CA MET A 21 -25.81 -29.63 -19.30
C MET A 21 -26.36 -28.20 -19.49
N PRO A 22 -27.69 -28.05 -19.63
CA PRO A 22 -28.30 -26.73 -19.61
C PRO A 22 -27.96 -26.05 -18.30
N LEU A 23 -27.71 -24.71 -18.36
CA LEU A 23 -27.49 -23.92 -17.14
C LEU A 23 -28.73 -24.09 -16.24
N PRO A 24 -28.53 -24.41 -14.95
CA PRO A 24 -29.63 -24.40 -14.01
C PRO A 24 -30.18 -22.96 -13.93
N ASP A 25 -31.51 -22.84 -13.88
CA ASP A 25 -32.18 -21.56 -13.58
C ASP A 25 -32.05 -21.30 -12.08
N THR A 26 -30.79 -21.07 -11.66
CA THR A 26 -30.41 -20.95 -10.26
C THR A 26 -30.13 -19.48 -9.94
N GLU A 27 -30.62 -19.05 -8.80
CA GLU A 27 -30.27 -17.76 -8.25
C GLU A 27 -28.91 -17.85 -7.53
N ILE A 28 -27.99 -16.97 -7.88
CA ILE A 28 -26.69 -16.84 -7.23
C ILE A 28 -26.75 -15.65 -6.26
N LEU A 29 -26.48 -15.91 -5.00
CA LEU A 29 -26.48 -14.90 -3.95
C LEU A 29 -25.10 -14.28 -3.75
N TYR A 30 -24.03 -15.05 -3.95
CA TYR A 30 -22.66 -14.56 -3.78
C TYR A 30 -21.64 -15.31 -4.63
N VAL A 31 -20.48 -14.70 -4.82
CA VAL A 31 -19.30 -15.26 -5.47
C VAL A 31 -18.31 -15.67 -4.39
N CYS A 32 -17.62 -16.80 -4.56
CA CYS A 32 -16.66 -17.32 -3.59
C CYS A 32 -15.44 -17.91 -4.29
N HIS A 33 -14.26 -17.74 -3.71
CA HIS A 33 -12.99 -18.37 -4.13
C HIS A 33 -12.26 -19.07 -2.97
N ASP A 34 -12.83 -19.03 -1.77
CA ASP A 34 -12.34 -19.76 -0.60
C ASP A 34 -13.33 -20.90 -0.28
N SER A 35 -12.88 -22.16 -0.45
CA SER A 35 -13.73 -23.34 -0.24
C SER A 35 -14.35 -23.42 1.16
N ARG A 36 -13.72 -22.84 2.17
CA ARG A 36 -14.23 -22.77 3.55
C ARG A 36 -15.46 -21.86 3.70
N LYS A 37 -15.64 -20.92 2.76
CA LYS A 37 -16.77 -19.99 2.68
C LYS A 37 -17.80 -20.43 1.63
N ALA A 38 -17.54 -21.52 0.90
CA ALA A 38 -18.46 -22.04 -0.10
C ALA A 38 -19.72 -22.62 0.57
N GLY A 39 -20.86 -22.48 -0.11
CA GLY A 39 -22.17 -22.98 0.36
C GLY A 39 -23.17 -23.04 -0.78
N PRO A 40 -24.43 -23.34 -0.50
CA PRO A 40 -25.49 -23.26 -1.50
C PRO A 40 -25.60 -21.84 -2.07
N ASP A 41 -26.17 -21.72 -3.25
CA ASP A 41 -26.42 -20.44 -3.95
C ASP A 41 -25.16 -19.59 -4.25
N CYS A 42 -23.94 -20.18 -4.15
CA CYS A 42 -22.72 -19.55 -4.59
C CYS A 42 -22.24 -20.04 -5.95
N ILE A 43 -21.51 -19.17 -6.67
CA ILE A 43 -20.59 -19.61 -7.70
C ILE A 43 -19.18 -19.68 -7.11
N PHE A 44 -18.58 -20.87 -7.11
CA PHE A 44 -17.22 -21.08 -6.66
C PHE A 44 -16.23 -20.90 -7.82
N VAL A 45 -15.31 -19.96 -7.69
CA VAL A 45 -14.31 -19.63 -8.72
C VAL A 45 -12.97 -20.24 -8.34
N CYS A 46 -12.48 -21.17 -9.17
CA CYS A 46 -11.19 -21.86 -8.99
C CYS A 46 -10.04 -20.97 -9.47
N ILE A 47 -9.51 -20.09 -8.63
CA ILE A 47 -8.37 -19.23 -9.00
C ILE A 47 -7.03 -19.92 -8.72
N ARG A 48 -6.05 -19.74 -9.62
CA ARG A 48 -4.67 -20.14 -9.38
C ARG A 48 -3.93 -19.07 -8.60
N GLY A 49 -3.42 -19.45 -7.42
CA GLY A 49 -2.51 -18.64 -6.61
C GLY A 49 -1.06 -19.07 -6.78
N TYR A 50 -0.13 -18.32 -6.22
CA TYR A 50 1.29 -18.68 -6.24
C TYR A 50 1.65 -19.88 -5.35
N VAL A 51 0.87 -20.12 -4.29
CA VAL A 51 1.12 -21.18 -3.30
C VAL A 51 0.14 -22.32 -3.45
N SER A 52 -1.08 -22.05 -3.89
CA SER A 52 -2.15 -23.03 -3.98
C SER A 52 -2.98 -22.82 -5.25
N ASP A 53 -3.49 -23.92 -5.80
CA ASP A 53 -4.42 -23.91 -6.94
C ASP A 53 -5.85 -24.16 -6.43
N GLY A 54 -6.76 -23.22 -6.67
CA GLY A 54 -8.16 -23.28 -6.27
C GLY A 54 -8.91 -24.49 -6.84
N HIS A 55 -8.46 -25.03 -7.97
CA HIS A 55 -9.03 -26.25 -8.56
C HIS A 55 -8.93 -27.47 -7.63
N ALA A 56 -7.86 -27.55 -6.84
CA ALA A 56 -7.66 -28.63 -5.87
C ALA A 56 -8.70 -28.60 -4.71
N TYR A 57 -9.36 -27.46 -4.50
CA TYR A 57 -10.36 -27.27 -3.43
C TYR A 57 -11.81 -27.38 -3.92
N ALA A 58 -12.03 -27.68 -5.21
CA ALA A 58 -13.37 -27.77 -5.79
C ALA A 58 -14.23 -28.86 -5.10
N ALA A 59 -13.65 -30.02 -4.80
CA ALA A 59 -14.34 -31.08 -4.07
C ALA A 59 -14.77 -30.64 -2.67
N ALA A 60 -13.93 -29.91 -1.95
CA ALA A 60 -14.27 -29.36 -0.63
C ALA A 60 -15.39 -28.30 -0.73
N ALA A 61 -15.32 -27.43 -1.73
CA ALA A 61 -16.39 -26.46 -1.98
C ALA A 61 -17.72 -27.14 -2.31
N TYR A 62 -17.69 -28.23 -3.09
CA TYR A 62 -18.88 -29.06 -3.38
C TYR A 62 -19.47 -29.68 -2.11
N GLN A 63 -18.60 -30.24 -1.23
CA GLN A 63 -19.03 -30.81 0.06
C GLN A 63 -19.68 -29.75 0.96
N ASN A 64 -19.21 -28.50 0.88
CA ASN A 64 -19.78 -27.36 1.61
C ASN A 64 -21.07 -26.80 0.97
N GLY A 65 -21.52 -27.36 -0.14
CA GLY A 65 -22.84 -27.05 -0.75
C GLY A 65 -22.76 -26.34 -2.09
N ALA A 66 -21.59 -25.90 -2.57
CA ALA A 66 -21.48 -25.29 -3.89
C ALA A 66 -21.93 -26.26 -5.00
N ARG A 67 -22.65 -25.74 -5.98
CA ARG A 67 -23.14 -26.51 -7.15
C ARG A 67 -22.77 -25.86 -8.48
N VAL A 68 -22.34 -24.62 -8.47
CA VAL A 68 -21.89 -23.90 -9.66
C VAL A 68 -20.41 -23.56 -9.50
N PHE A 69 -19.60 -23.92 -10.49
CA PHE A 69 -18.14 -23.78 -10.50
C PHE A 69 -17.69 -23.06 -11.76
N LEU A 70 -16.75 -22.11 -11.61
CA LEU A 70 -16.02 -21.51 -12.70
C LEU A 70 -14.55 -21.97 -12.61
N ALA A 71 -14.03 -22.59 -13.67
CA ALA A 71 -12.72 -23.24 -13.67
C ALA A 71 -12.01 -23.08 -15.01
N GLU A 72 -10.69 -23.24 -15.03
CA GLU A 72 -9.87 -23.22 -16.25
C GLU A 72 -9.68 -24.61 -16.86
N GLN A 73 -10.03 -25.65 -16.13
CA GLN A 73 -9.94 -27.04 -16.53
C GLN A 73 -11.13 -27.85 -16.02
N PRO A 74 -11.45 -29.00 -16.63
CA PRO A 74 -12.48 -29.90 -16.13
C PRO A 74 -12.25 -30.29 -14.67
N LEU A 75 -13.32 -30.38 -13.89
CA LEU A 75 -13.32 -30.78 -12.48
C LEU A 75 -13.95 -32.18 -12.35
N ASP A 76 -13.35 -33.02 -11.53
CA ASP A 76 -13.92 -34.33 -11.16
C ASP A 76 -14.93 -34.12 -10.01
N LEU A 77 -16.15 -33.80 -10.37
CA LEU A 77 -17.25 -33.53 -9.45
C LEU A 77 -18.49 -34.38 -9.83
N PRO A 78 -19.39 -34.61 -8.88
CA PRO A 78 -20.67 -35.29 -9.14
C PRO A 78 -21.48 -34.59 -10.26
N ARG A 79 -22.36 -35.38 -10.92
CA ARG A 79 -23.12 -34.93 -12.10
C ARG A 79 -24.08 -33.77 -11.85
N ASP A 80 -24.45 -33.51 -10.61
CA ASP A 80 -25.29 -32.37 -10.21
C ASP A 80 -24.51 -31.06 -10.07
N ALA A 81 -23.17 -31.08 -10.22
CA ALA A 81 -22.36 -29.88 -10.29
C ALA A 81 -22.34 -29.29 -11.70
N CYS A 82 -22.65 -28.01 -11.81
CA CYS A 82 -22.52 -27.24 -13.03
C CYS A 82 -21.11 -26.65 -13.13
N VAL A 83 -20.27 -27.17 -14.03
CA VAL A 83 -18.91 -26.67 -14.26
C VAL A 83 -18.87 -25.83 -15.54
N ILE A 84 -18.46 -24.58 -15.39
CA ILE A 84 -18.31 -23.61 -16.47
C ILE A 84 -16.81 -23.40 -16.70
N LEU A 85 -16.36 -23.67 -17.92
CA LEU A 85 -14.96 -23.52 -18.28
C LEU A 85 -14.69 -22.13 -18.85
N CYS A 86 -13.66 -21.46 -18.35
CA CYS A 86 -13.16 -20.21 -18.86
C CYS A 86 -11.64 -20.27 -19.11
N ARG A 87 -11.11 -19.33 -19.87
CA ARG A 87 -9.68 -19.29 -20.21
C ARG A 87 -8.81 -18.83 -19.05
N ASP A 88 -9.31 -17.85 -18.29
CA ASP A 88 -8.65 -17.25 -17.13
C ASP A 88 -9.71 -16.91 -16.08
N THR A 89 -9.60 -17.52 -14.92
CA THR A 89 -10.55 -17.32 -13.82
C THR A 89 -10.37 -16.00 -13.08
N ARG A 90 -9.24 -15.31 -13.23
CA ARG A 90 -8.99 -14.06 -12.49
C ARG A 90 -9.73 -12.85 -13.05
N PRO A 91 -9.66 -12.52 -14.36
CA PRO A 91 -10.54 -11.49 -14.95
C PRO A 91 -12.03 -11.85 -14.80
N ALA A 92 -12.33 -13.14 -14.90
CA ALA A 92 -13.70 -13.62 -14.72
C ALA A 92 -14.21 -13.36 -13.27
N LEU A 93 -13.39 -13.63 -12.25
CA LEU A 93 -13.71 -13.30 -10.86
C LEU A 93 -13.98 -11.81 -10.68
N ALA A 94 -13.15 -10.94 -11.30
CA ALA A 94 -13.33 -9.49 -11.22
C ALA A 94 -14.67 -9.05 -11.84
N ALA A 95 -15.04 -9.61 -13.00
CA ALA A 95 -16.30 -9.32 -13.66
C ALA A 95 -17.50 -9.80 -12.84
N LEU A 96 -17.45 -11.04 -12.32
CA LEU A 96 -18.49 -11.58 -11.44
C LEU A 96 -18.63 -10.77 -10.15
N ALA A 97 -17.51 -10.39 -9.53
CA ALA A 97 -17.50 -9.53 -8.34
C ALA A 97 -18.17 -8.18 -8.62
N SER A 98 -17.80 -7.54 -9.73
CA SER A 98 -18.42 -6.29 -10.14
C SER A 98 -19.94 -6.44 -10.31
N ALA A 99 -20.40 -7.50 -10.97
CA ALA A 99 -21.82 -7.72 -11.26
C ALA A 99 -22.63 -8.04 -9.99
N ILE A 100 -22.15 -8.94 -9.14
CA ILE A 100 -22.88 -9.37 -7.93
C ILE A 100 -23.09 -8.22 -6.95
N TYR A 101 -22.12 -7.27 -6.88
CA TYR A 101 -22.22 -6.06 -6.07
C TYR A 101 -22.86 -4.87 -6.83
N GLY A 102 -23.43 -5.07 -8.02
CA GLY A 102 -24.15 -4.03 -8.76
C GLY A 102 -23.25 -2.93 -9.35
N HIS A 103 -22.04 -3.30 -9.79
CA HIS A 103 -21.06 -2.42 -10.45
C HIS A 103 -20.67 -1.17 -9.62
N PRO A 104 -20.28 -1.32 -8.35
CA PRO A 104 -20.12 -0.18 -7.44
C PRO A 104 -19.05 0.81 -7.91
N ALA A 105 -17.97 0.32 -8.54
CA ALA A 105 -16.90 1.15 -9.04
C ALA A 105 -17.36 2.19 -10.08
N ARG A 106 -18.44 1.93 -10.84
CA ARG A 106 -19.02 2.88 -11.81
C ARG A 106 -19.73 4.07 -11.17
N ARG A 107 -19.98 4.00 -9.87
CA ARG A 107 -20.64 5.05 -9.07
C ARG A 107 -19.65 5.88 -8.25
N LEU A 108 -18.35 5.61 -8.41
CA LEU A 108 -17.25 6.21 -7.68
C LEU A 108 -16.24 6.84 -8.64
N HIS A 109 -15.63 7.93 -8.23
CA HIS A 109 -14.46 8.49 -8.91
C HIS A 109 -13.21 7.78 -8.38
N VAL A 110 -12.64 6.86 -9.16
CA VAL A 110 -11.53 6.01 -8.70
C VAL A 110 -10.19 6.58 -9.15
N ILE A 111 -9.31 6.84 -8.19
CA ILE A 111 -7.94 7.30 -8.40
C ILE A 111 -6.99 6.14 -8.08
N GLY A 112 -6.25 5.67 -9.09
CA GLY A 112 -5.28 4.57 -8.96
C GLY A 112 -3.85 5.07 -8.87
N VAL A 113 -3.12 4.69 -7.81
CA VAL A 113 -1.73 5.12 -7.60
C VAL A 113 -0.80 3.91 -7.74
N THR A 114 0.10 3.93 -8.75
CA THR A 114 1.12 2.90 -8.95
C THR A 114 2.54 3.45 -8.93
N GLY A 115 3.50 2.58 -8.74
CA GLY A 115 4.94 2.85 -8.70
C GLY A 115 5.64 1.94 -7.70
N THR A 116 6.94 2.08 -7.53
CA THR A 116 7.69 1.28 -6.54
C THR A 116 7.50 1.83 -5.14
N LYS A 117 7.77 3.11 -4.92
CA LYS A 117 7.66 3.80 -3.63
C LYS A 117 6.67 4.97 -3.72
N GLY A 118 6.19 5.46 -2.57
CA GLY A 118 5.33 6.64 -2.50
C GLY A 118 3.83 6.37 -2.64
N LYS A 119 3.38 5.21 -3.13
CA LYS A 119 1.95 4.87 -3.31
C LYS A 119 1.10 5.18 -2.07
N THR A 120 1.46 4.60 -0.94
CA THR A 120 0.74 4.78 0.33
C THR A 120 0.69 6.24 0.76
N SER A 121 1.85 6.93 0.70
CA SER A 121 1.94 8.34 1.11
C SER A 121 1.06 9.21 0.23
N ILE A 122 1.13 9.07 -1.09
CA ILE A 122 0.34 9.86 -2.04
C ILE A 122 -1.15 9.57 -1.87
N ALA A 123 -1.54 8.28 -1.86
CA ALA A 123 -2.94 7.90 -1.72
C ALA A 123 -3.55 8.41 -0.41
N MET A 124 -2.82 8.30 0.70
CA MET A 124 -3.24 8.84 1.99
C MET A 124 -3.25 10.38 2.01
N MET A 125 -2.27 11.04 1.39
CA MET A 125 -2.26 12.50 1.29
C MET A 125 -3.51 13.00 0.56
N ILE A 126 -3.84 12.41 -0.59
CA ILE A 126 -5.04 12.78 -1.35
C ILE A 126 -6.31 12.52 -0.51
N HIS A 127 -6.45 11.33 0.06
CA HIS A 127 -7.60 10.98 0.90
C HIS A 127 -7.76 11.95 2.08
N ARG A 128 -6.67 12.27 2.81
CA ARG A 128 -6.71 13.19 3.95
C ARG A 128 -6.98 14.64 3.55
N VAL A 129 -6.54 15.06 2.36
CA VAL A 129 -6.92 16.38 1.83
C VAL A 129 -8.41 16.42 1.53
N LEU A 130 -8.96 15.38 0.90
CA LEU A 130 -10.40 15.28 0.65
C LEU A 130 -11.20 15.29 1.96
N ASP A 131 -10.79 14.53 2.96
CA ASP A 131 -11.40 14.53 4.30
C ASP A 131 -11.37 15.91 4.95
N ALA A 132 -10.24 16.62 4.87
CA ALA A 132 -10.09 17.96 5.45
C ALA A 132 -10.96 19.02 4.75
N LEU A 133 -11.39 18.76 3.54
CA LEU A 133 -12.31 19.59 2.75
C LEU A 133 -13.76 19.10 2.82
N ASP A 134 -14.08 18.20 3.75
CA ASP A 134 -15.41 17.59 3.91
C ASP A 134 -15.93 16.90 2.62
N ILE A 135 -15.03 16.39 1.80
CA ILE A 135 -15.36 15.65 0.59
C ILE A 135 -15.38 14.14 0.91
N PRO A 136 -16.54 13.46 0.82
CA PRO A 136 -16.65 12.05 1.14
C PRO A 136 -15.70 11.19 0.30
N SER A 137 -14.70 10.58 0.93
CA SER A 137 -13.69 9.77 0.26
C SER A 137 -13.40 8.47 0.99
N GLY A 138 -12.87 7.50 0.24
CA GLY A 138 -12.38 6.23 0.76
C GLY A 138 -10.93 6.00 0.34
N TYR A 139 -10.19 5.28 1.16
CA TYR A 139 -8.83 4.84 0.88
C TYR A 139 -8.77 3.31 0.84
N ILE A 140 -8.04 2.76 -0.13
CA ILE A 140 -7.72 1.32 -0.20
C ILE A 140 -6.21 1.19 -0.44
N GLY A 141 -5.49 0.56 0.49
CA GLY A 141 -4.05 0.44 0.33
C GLY A 141 -3.35 -0.38 1.41
N THR A 142 -2.06 -0.16 1.54
CA THR A 142 -1.19 -0.87 2.48
C THR A 142 -1.64 -0.68 3.93
N ASN A 143 -2.18 0.48 4.27
CA ASN A 143 -2.70 0.76 5.60
C ASN A 143 -4.12 0.20 5.83
N GLY A 144 -4.65 -0.63 4.93
CA GLY A 144 -6.00 -1.18 5.00
C GLY A 144 -7.00 -0.42 4.13
N VAL A 145 -8.26 -0.45 4.53
CA VAL A 145 -9.37 0.26 3.87
C VAL A 145 -10.01 1.20 4.87
N ASP A 146 -10.05 2.49 4.54
CA ASP A 146 -10.63 3.56 5.36
C ASP A 146 -11.78 4.25 4.64
N PHE A 147 -12.96 4.33 5.22
CA PHE A 147 -14.08 5.16 4.75
C PHE A 147 -15.13 5.35 5.84
N CYS A 148 -15.77 6.50 5.89
CA CYS A 148 -16.88 6.81 6.81
C CYS A 148 -16.59 6.43 8.27
N GLY A 149 -15.36 6.64 8.74
CA GLY A 149 -14.94 6.30 10.11
C GLY A 149 -14.75 4.80 10.38
N ARG A 150 -14.87 3.96 9.36
CA ARG A 150 -14.59 2.51 9.42
C ARG A 150 -13.18 2.22 8.94
N HIS A 151 -12.54 1.26 9.59
CA HIS A 151 -11.21 0.76 9.19
C HIS A 151 -11.22 -0.76 9.08
N TYR A 152 -10.71 -1.29 7.96
CA TYR A 152 -10.57 -2.72 7.71
C TYR A 152 -9.11 -3.05 7.39
N ALA A 153 -8.54 -3.99 8.13
CA ALA A 153 -7.21 -4.51 7.82
C ALA A 153 -7.27 -5.40 6.56
N THR A 154 -6.27 -5.28 5.69
CA THR A 154 -6.15 -6.10 4.49
C THR A 154 -4.84 -6.87 4.46
N LEU A 155 -4.83 -8.02 3.80
CA LEU A 155 -3.61 -8.83 3.61
C LEU A 155 -2.69 -8.27 2.52
N ASN A 156 -3.27 -7.56 1.56
CA ASN A 156 -2.57 -7.01 0.41
C ASN A 156 -2.86 -5.51 0.29
N SER A 157 -1.90 -4.74 -0.18
CA SER A 157 -2.10 -3.31 -0.49
C SER A 157 -3.18 -3.07 -1.55
N THR A 158 -3.42 -4.05 -2.41
CA THR A 158 -4.53 -4.09 -3.34
C THR A 158 -5.24 -5.43 -3.12
N PRO A 159 -6.39 -5.46 -2.44
CA PRO A 159 -7.16 -6.68 -2.17
C PRO A 159 -7.56 -7.47 -3.42
N GLU A 160 -8.03 -8.69 -3.27
CA GLU A 160 -8.61 -9.46 -4.38
C GLU A 160 -9.88 -8.77 -4.89
N SER A 161 -10.22 -9.02 -6.16
CA SER A 161 -11.31 -8.31 -6.83
C SER A 161 -12.66 -8.43 -6.11
N LEU A 162 -12.93 -9.57 -5.48
CA LEU A 162 -14.16 -9.77 -4.72
C LEU A 162 -14.25 -8.83 -3.52
N ASP A 163 -13.17 -8.75 -2.72
CA ASP A 163 -13.10 -7.85 -1.57
C ASP A 163 -13.12 -6.38 -2.00
N LEU A 164 -12.46 -6.04 -3.13
CA LEU A 164 -12.48 -4.69 -3.67
C LEU A 164 -13.89 -4.21 -3.99
N HIS A 165 -14.67 -5.02 -4.69
CA HIS A 165 -16.04 -4.66 -5.06
C HIS A 165 -16.98 -4.64 -3.85
N ASP A 166 -16.76 -5.49 -2.85
CA ASP A 166 -17.50 -5.45 -1.58
C ASP A 166 -17.23 -4.12 -0.84
N TYR A 167 -15.95 -3.74 -0.65
CA TYR A 167 -15.63 -2.45 -0.04
C TYR A 167 -16.18 -1.27 -0.83
N MET A 168 -16.09 -1.29 -2.17
CA MET A 168 -16.64 -0.23 -3.01
C MET A 168 -18.17 -0.15 -2.91
N ALA A 169 -18.88 -1.27 -2.78
CA ALA A 169 -20.32 -1.28 -2.56
C ALA A 169 -20.68 -0.63 -1.22
N GLN A 170 -19.99 -0.99 -0.14
CA GLN A 170 -20.17 -0.37 1.16
C GLN A 170 -19.83 1.14 1.14
N MET A 171 -18.80 1.56 0.41
CA MET A 171 -18.46 2.97 0.22
C MET A 171 -19.58 3.74 -0.47
N VAL A 172 -20.17 3.17 -1.53
CA VAL A 172 -21.32 3.75 -2.23
C VAL A 172 -22.52 3.90 -1.29
N GLU A 173 -22.83 2.88 -0.49
CA GLU A 173 -23.92 2.93 0.51
C GLU A 173 -23.71 4.02 1.56
N CYS A 174 -22.45 4.27 1.95
CA CYS A 174 -22.07 5.33 2.88
C CYS A 174 -22.00 6.73 2.25
N GLY A 175 -22.23 6.87 0.92
CA GLY A 175 -22.19 8.16 0.23
C GLY A 175 -20.78 8.64 -0.15
N VAL A 176 -19.77 7.77 -0.14
CA VAL A 176 -18.43 8.06 -0.67
C VAL A 176 -18.54 8.44 -2.14
N LYS A 177 -17.77 9.44 -2.56
CA LYS A 177 -17.69 9.90 -3.94
C LYS A 177 -16.36 9.53 -4.61
N TYR A 178 -15.26 9.67 -3.88
CA TYR A 178 -13.91 9.46 -4.38
C TYR A 178 -13.26 8.27 -3.66
N VAL A 179 -12.61 7.40 -4.43
CA VAL A 179 -11.80 6.30 -3.89
C VAL A 179 -10.38 6.47 -4.36
N VAL A 180 -9.45 6.60 -3.42
CA VAL A 180 -8.03 6.65 -3.71
C VAL A 180 -7.41 5.31 -3.35
N MET A 181 -6.87 4.59 -4.33
CA MET A 181 -6.35 3.25 -4.09
C MET A 181 -4.93 3.03 -4.59
N GLU A 182 -4.18 2.26 -3.82
CA GLU A 182 -2.91 1.75 -4.28
C GLU A 182 -3.14 0.62 -5.29
N VAL A 183 -2.43 0.69 -6.43
CA VAL A 183 -2.46 -0.35 -7.46
C VAL A 183 -1.06 -0.96 -7.58
N SER A 184 -0.88 -2.13 -6.99
CA SER A 184 0.39 -2.86 -7.05
C SER A 184 0.58 -3.53 -8.41
N SER A 185 1.84 -3.76 -8.81
CA SER A 185 2.14 -4.51 -10.04
C SER A 185 1.54 -5.92 -10.02
N GLN A 186 1.54 -6.55 -8.85
CA GLN A 186 0.94 -7.87 -8.66
C GLN A 186 -0.59 -7.83 -8.84
N ALA A 187 -1.27 -6.77 -8.40
CA ALA A 187 -2.70 -6.62 -8.62
C ALA A 187 -3.05 -6.50 -10.11
N LEU A 188 -2.23 -5.79 -10.88
CA LEU A 188 -2.36 -5.70 -12.34
C LEU A 188 -2.10 -7.05 -13.00
N LYS A 189 -0.99 -7.73 -12.64
CA LYS A 189 -0.65 -9.07 -13.14
C LYS A 189 -1.75 -10.10 -12.85
N LEU A 190 -2.36 -10.03 -11.68
CA LEU A 190 -3.39 -10.97 -11.21
C LEU A 190 -4.81 -10.48 -11.47
N SER A 191 -4.99 -9.48 -12.31
CA SER A 191 -6.30 -8.94 -12.72
C SER A 191 -7.22 -8.52 -11.56
N ARG A 192 -6.67 -8.18 -10.38
CA ARG A 192 -7.47 -7.81 -9.21
C ARG A 192 -8.29 -6.54 -9.43
N VAL A 193 -7.79 -5.65 -10.30
CA VAL A 193 -8.43 -4.37 -10.62
C VAL A 193 -9.07 -4.35 -12.02
N ALA A 194 -9.21 -5.52 -12.65
CA ALA A 194 -9.82 -5.61 -13.97
C ALA A 194 -11.27 -5.08 -13.94
N GLY A 195 -11.61 -4.26 -14.95
CA GLY A 195 -12.95 -3.67 -15.07
C GLY A 195 -13.28 -2.52 -14.11
N ILE A 196 -12.34 -2.08 -13.27
CA ILE A 196 -12.49 -0.85 -12.50
C ILE A 196 -12.26 0.35 -13.42
N PRO A 197 -13.21 1.30 -13.53
CA PRO A 197 -13.06 2.51 -14.34
C PRO A 197 -12.23 3.55 -13.58
N PHE A 198 -10.91 3.53 -13.78
CA PHE A 198 -10.04 4.55 -13.19
C PHE A 198 -10.26 5.91 -13.89
N GLU A 199 -10.56 6.93 -13.10
CA GLU A 199 -10.68 8.30 -13.58
C GLU A 199 -9.33 9.00 -13.69
N ILE A 200 -8.48 8.83 -12.64
CA ILE A 200 -7.13 9.37 -12.60
C ILE A 200 -6.16 8.23 -12.29
N CYS A 201 -5.09 8.15 -13.07
CA CYS A 201 -4.00 7.19 -12.83
C CYS A 201 -2.70 7.94 -12.50
N VAL A 202 -2.01 7.49 -11.46
CA VAL A 202 -0.80 8.13 -10.94
C VAL A 202 0.42 7.22 -11.11
N PHE A 203 1.49 7.74 -11.70
CA PHE A 203 2.82 7.13 -11.72
C PHE A 203 3.77 7.86 -10.77
N THR A 204 4.33 7.13 -9.80
CA THR A 204 5.23 7.74 -8.81
C THR A 204 6.71 7.60 -9.19
N ASN A 205 7.21 6.39 -9.32
CA ASN A 205 8.60 6.07 -9.65
C ASN A 205 8.76 4.58 -9.95
N LEU A 206 9.93 4.20 -10.51
CA LEU A 206 10.26 2.81 -10.80
C LEU A 206 11.70 2.47 -10.42
N TYR A 207 11.86 1.61 -9.44
CA TYR A 207 13.15 1.05 -9.01
C TYR A 207 13.08 -0.48 -8.99
N PRO A 208 14.22 -1.19 -9.10
CA PRO A 208 14.26 -2.64 -8.93
C PRO A 208 13.69 -3.04 -7.55
N ASP A 209 12.56 -3.72 -7.56
CA ASP A 209 11.90 -4.29 -6.38
C ASP A 209 10.98 -5.43 -6.85
N HIS A 210 10.67 -6.39 -6.00
CA HIS A 210 9.77 -7.50 -6.32
C HIS A 210 10.22 -8.39 -7.51
N ILE A 211 11.50 -8.38 -7.85
CA ILE A 211 12.08 -9.16 -8.95
C ILE A 211 12.67 -10.45 -8.40
N GLY A 212 12.45 -11.52 -9.13
CA GLY A 212 12.81 -12.88 -8.71
C GLY A 212 11.71 -13.54 -7.87
N GLY A 213 11.84 -14.79 -7.60
CA GLY A 213 10.83 -15.58 -6.91
C GLY A 213 9.54 -15.70 -7.71
N VAL A 214 8.42 -15.53 -7.02
CA VAL A 214 7.07 -15.77 -7.60
C VAL A 214 6.38 -14.51 -8.13
N GLU A 215 6.89 -13.30 -7.83
CA GLU A 215 6.17 -12.06 -8.16
C GLU A 215 6.39 -11.64 -9.61
N HIS A 216 7.63 -11.31 -9.98
CA HIS A 216 8.02 -10.94 -11.35
C HIS A 216 9.31 -11.63 -11.74
N ALA A 217 9.36 -12.12 -12.98
CA ALA A 217 10.53 -12.80 -13.51
C ALA A 217 11.72 -11.84 -13.66
N ASP A 218 11.45 -10.64 -14.15
CA ASP A 218 12.47 -9.61 -14.43
C ASP A 218 11.90 -8.19 -14.33
N MET A 219 12.78 -7.21 -14.55
CA MET A 219 12.42 -5.78 -14.52
C MET A 219 11.47 -5.40 -15.67
N ALA A 220 11.56 -6.07 -16.82
CA ALA A 220 10.72 -5.76 -17.97
C ALA A 220 9.26 -6.15 -17.69
N GLU A 221 9.01 -7.33 -17.11
CA GLU A 221 7.68 -7.73 -16.66
C GLU A 221 7.14 -6.81 -15.57
N TYR A 222 7.96 -6.46 -14.57
CA TYR A 222 7.57 -5.55 -13.50
C TYR A 222 7.12 -4.19 -14.03
N MET A 223 7.90 -3.63 -14.97
CA MET A 223 7.61 -2.37 -15.65
C MET A 223 6.34 -2.46 -16.50
N ALA A 224 6.20 -3.53 -17.30
CA ALA A 224 5.03 -3.76 -18.14
C ALA A 224 3.73 -3.90 -17.30
N CYS A 225 3.79 -4.62 -16.18
CA CYS A 225 2.64 -4.73 -15.28
C CYS A 225 2.18 -3.37 -14.77
N LYS A 226 3.10 -2.48 -14.34
CA LYS A 226 2.71 -1.14 -13.87
C LYS A 226 2.16 -0.26 -14.98
N LYS A 227 2.77 -0.36 -16.18
CA LYS A 227 2.32 0.39 -17.35
C LYS A 227 0.87 0.08 -17.71
N ALA A 228 0.43 -1.17 -17.52
CA ALA A 228 -0.92 -1.59 -17.84
C ALA A 228 -2.02 -0.71 -17.16
N LEU A 229 -1.73 -0.05 -16.03
CA LEU A 229 -2.69 0.87 -15.40
C LEU A 229 -3.00 2.08 -16.30
N PHE A 230 -2.04 2.53 -17.11
CA PHE A 230 -2.18 3.71 -17.98
C PHE A 230 -2.79 3.38 -19.35
N ASP A 231 -3.04 2.09 -19.60
CA ASP A 231 -3.68 1.58 -20.81
C ASP A 231 -5.17 1.27 -20.60
N PHE A 232 -5.69 1.46 -19.37
CA PHE A 232 -7.11 1.29 -19.07
C PHE A 232 -7.94 2.29 -19.90
N PRO A 233 -9.18 1.91 -20.30
CA PRO A 233 -10.07 2.80 -21.02
C PRO A 233 -10.57 3.94 -20.12
N ASP A 234 -10.98 5.04 -20.76
CA ASP A 234 -11.74 6.14 -20.15
C ASP A 234 -11.02 6.91 -19.03
N ILE A 235 -9.68 6.79 -18.93
CA ILE A 235 -8.88 7.60 -18.01
C ILE A 235 -9.01 9.07 -18.41
N LYS A 236 -9.39 9.95 -17.46
CA LYS A 236 -9.52 11.40 -17.69
C LYS A 236 -8.19 12.14 -17.56
N ALA A 237 -7.31 11.68 -16.70
CA ALA A 237 -5.97 12.25 -16.54
C ALA A 237 -4.95 11.22 -16.03
N VAL A 238 -3.72 11.35 -16.51
CA VAL A 238 -2.55 10.65 -15.96
C VAL A 238 -1.65 11.66 -15.28
N ILE A 239 -1.36 11.44 -14.00
CA ILE A 239 -0.43 12.28 -13.23
C ILE A 239 0.90 11.53 -13.12
N ALA A 240 1.95 12.04 -13.73
CA ALA A 240 3.18 11.28 -13.89
C ALA A 240 4.43 12.04 -13.46
N ASN A 241 5.29 11.37 -12.69
CA ASN A 241 6.61 11.87 -12.31
C ASN A 241 7.54 11.91 -13.54
N ARG A 242 7.81 13.11 -14.03
CA ARG A 242 8.63 13.32 -15.23
C ARG A 242 10.12 13.11 -14.96
N ASP A 243 10.57 13.28 -13.73
CA ASP A 243 11.98 13.13 -13.37
C ASP A 243 12.39 11.65 -13.25
N ASP A 244 11.44 10.71 -13.27
CA ASP A 244 11.73 9.28 -13.24
C ASP A 244 12.15 8.78 -14.63
N PRO A 245 13.25 8.02 -14.77
CA PRO A 245 13.71 7.51 -16.07
C PRO A 245 12.69 6.65 -16.81
N ALA A 246 11.77 6.00 -16.09
CA ALA A 246 10.72 5.17 -16.70
C ALA A 246 9.51 6.00 -17.21
N PHE A 247 9.47 7.32 -16.98
CA PHE A 247 8.35 8.18 -17.35
C PHE A 247 7.89 7.96 -18.79
N ALA A 248 8.80 8.10 -19.77
CA ALA A 248 8.46 7.98 -21.18
C ALA A 248 7.86 6.61 -21.55
N TYR A 249 8.34 5.55 -20.90
CA TYR A 249 7.80 4.20 -21.09
C TYR A 249 6.39 4.08 -20.52
N MET A 250 6.15 4.61 -19.33
CA MET A 250 4.87 4.48 -18.64
C MET A 250 3.72 5.15 -19.38
N ILE A 251 3.97 6.28 -20.01
CA ILE A 251 2.92 7.09 -20.67
C ILE A 251 2.82 6.88 -22.19
N ARG A 252 3.69 6.08 -22.81
CA ARG A 252 3.87 6.04 -24.28
C ARG A 252 2.60 5.71 -25.06
N ASP A 253 1.68 4.90 -24.52
CA ASP A 253 0.48 4.44 -25.23
C ASP A 253 -0.82 5.01 -24.63
N THR A 254 -0.73 5.83 -23.56
CA THR A 254 -1.93 6.45 -22.97
C THR A 254 -2.55 7.47 -23.90
N LYS A 255 -3.87 7.47 -23.96
CA LYS A 255 -4.66 8.45 -24.72
C LYS A 255 -5.15 9.60 -23.85
N ALA A 256 -5.01 9.46 -22.53
CA ALA A 256 -5.44 10.47 -21.57
C ALA A 256 -4.47 11.66 -21.55
N PRO A 257 -4.93 12.86 -21.23
CA PRO A 257 -4.07 13.99 -20.93
C PRO A 257 -3.08 13.64 -19.82
N VAL A 258 -1.81 14.00 -20.01
CA VAL A 258 -0.74 13.76 -19.03
C VAL A 258 -0.40 15.06 -18.33
N VAL A 259 -0.53 15.10 -17.03
CA VAL A 259 -0.05 16.17 -16.15
C VAL A 259 1.24 15.70 -15.49
N THR A 260 2.29 16.42 -15.72
CA THR A 260 3.64 16.06 -15.22
C THR A 260 3.96 16.75 -13.90
N TYR A 261 4.69 16.06 -13.02
CA TYR A 261 5.22 16.66 -11.81
C TYR A 261 6.67 16.23 -11.58
N GLY A 262 7.42 17.08 -10.87
CA GLY A 262 8.83 16.84 -10.56
C GLY A 262 9.51 18.04 -9.90
N LEU A 263 10.85 18.05 -9.85
CA LEU A 263 11.64 19.20 -9.40
C LEU A 263 12.18 20.02 -10.57
N SER A 264 12.03 19.53 -11.79
CA SER A 264 12.41 20.27 -12.99
C SER A 264 11.34 21.29 -13.37
N PRO A 265 11.70 22.55 -13.71
CA PRO A 265 10.76 23.55 -14.17
C PRO A 265 10.14 23.22 -15.55
N THR A 266 10.52 22.10 -16.15
CA THR A 266 9.89 21.59 -17.37
C THR A 266 8.63 20.75 -17.09
N CYS A 267 8.30 20.51 -15.81
CA CYS A 267 7.07 19.85 -15.39
C CYS A 267 5.93 20.86 -15.28
N ASP A 268 4.69 20.39 -15.42
CA ASP A 268 3.50 21.20 -15.19
C ASP A 268 3.39 21.64 -13.72
N TRP A 269 3.71 20.72 -12.81
CA TRP A 269 3.87 20.97 -11.38
C TRP A 269 5.33 20.75 -10.98
N TYR A 270 5.99 21.78 -10.48
CA TYR A 270 7.37 21.63 -9.99
C TYR A 270 7.57 22.37 -8.67
N ALA A 271 8.68 22.09 -8.01
CA ALA A 271 9.05 22.77 -6.78
C ALA A 271 10.51 23.21 -6.80
N ASP A 272 10.76 24.35 -6.20
CA ASP A 272 12.11 24.86 -5.92
C ASP A 272 12.24 25.36 -4.47
N ALA A 273 13.38 25.99 -4.16
CA ALA A 273 13.70 26.54 -2.84
C ALA A 273 13.51 25.54 -1.67
N LEU A 274 13.79 24.25 -1.92
CA LEU A 274 13.64 23.19 -0.92
C LEU A 274 14.55 23.40 0.28
N GLN A 275 13.97 23.46 1.48
CA GLN A 275 14.71 23.62 2.74
C GLN A 275 14.24 22.59 3.77
N SER A 276 15.20 21.99 4.47
CA SER A 276 14.93 21.10 5.59
C SER A 276 14.75 21.93 6.87
N GLU A 277 13.58 21.94 7.45
CA GLU A 277 13.27 22.72 8.64
C GLU A 277 12.32 22.00 9.60
N ILE A 278 12.15 22.52 10.79
CA ILE A 278 11.20 22.00 11.75
C ILE A 278 9.82 22.58 11.46
N CYS A 279 8.97 21.78 10.84
CA CYS A 279 7.58 22.11 10.54
C CYS A 279 6.66 21.50 11.62
N TYR A 280 5.87 22.33 12.30
CA TYR A 280 4.92 21.85 13.34
C TYR A 280 5.56 20.93 14.40
N ARG A 281 6.77 21.26 14.85
CA ARG A 281 7.59 20.53 15.83
C ARG A 281 8.17 19.20 15.33
N VAL A 282 8.07 18.90 14.04
CA VAL A 282 8.64 17.69 13.43
C VAL A 282 9.61 18.06 12.31
N PRO A 283 10.59 17.21 12.00
CA PRO A 283 11.36 17.33 10.77
C PRO A 283 10.42 17.38 9.56
N GLY A 284 10.51 18.43 8.77
CA GLY A 284 9.66 18.67 7.61
C GLY A 284 10.41 19.41 6.50
N THR A 285 9.73 19.73 5.43
CA THR A 285 10.32 20.42 4.28
C THR A 285 9.48 21.64 3.92
N SER A 286 10.12 22.80 3.75
CA SER A 286 9.54 23.96 3.08
C SER A 286 10.02 24.04 1.65
N PHE A 287 9.17 24.53 0.76
CA PHE A 287 9.47 24.70 -0.66
C PHE A 287 8.45 25.65 -1.31
N CYS A 288 8.74 26.15 -2.50
CA CYS A 288 7.75 26.80 -3.33
C CYS A 288 7.24 25.81 -4.37
N ALA A 289 5.93 25.51 -4.39
CA ALA A 289 5.31 24.74 -5.42
C ALA A 289 4.76 25.65 -6.52
N HIS A 290 5.09 25.35 -7.76
CA HIS A 290 4.65 26.07 -8.95
C HIS A 290 3.62 25.23 -9.68
N ALA A 291 2.42 25.80 -9.85
CA ALA A 291 1.30 25.15 -10.51
C ALA A 291 1.10 25.70 -11.94
N PRO A 292 0.43 24.94 -12.81
CA PRO A 292 -0.01 25.44 -14.12
C PRO A 292 -0.78 26.75 -13.99
N GLY A 293 -0.52 27.69 -14.91
CA GLY A 293 -1.15 29.01 -14.89
C GLY A 293 -0.41 30.06 -14.06
N GLY A 294 0.80 29.76 -13.57
CA GLY A 294 1.66 30.72 -12.88
C GLY A 294 1.28 30.97 -11.41
N LEU A 295 0.64 29.99 -10.77
CA LEU A 295 0.32 30.06 -9.33
C LEU A 295 1.49 29.50 -8.52
N ASP A 296 2.09 30.37 -7.70
CA ASP A 296 3.14 30.02 -6.75
C ASP A 296 2.54 29.80 -5.37
N LEU A 297 2.90 28.67 -4.73
CA LEU A 297 2.41 28.26 -3.43
C LEU A 297 3.57 28.00 -2.46
N PRO A 298 3.85 28.90 -1.54
CA PRO A 298 4.76 28.60 -0.43
C PRO A 298 4.18 27.46 0.42
N MET A 299 4.93 26.40 0.54
CA MET A 299 4.50 25.16 1.21
C MET A 299 5.39 24.82 2.39
N GLN A 300 4.79 24.27 3.44
CA GLN A 300 5.47 23.59 4.53
C GLN A 300 4.77 22.25 4.78
N ILE A 301 5.50 21.15 4.69
CA ILE A 301 4.94 19.82 4.96
C ILE A 301 5.69 19.13 6.11
N PRO A 302 5.00 18.37 6.96
CA PRO A 302 5.60 17.69 8.10
C PRO A 302 6.25 16.35 7.71
N PHE A 303 6.88 16.33 6.56
CA PHE A 303 7.58 15.17 6.01
C PHE A 303 8.95 15.63 5.49
N PRO A 304 10.06 14.99 5.89
CA PRO A 304 11.39 15.36 5.43
C PRO A 304 11.71 14.79 4.06
N GLY A 305 12.66 15.44 3.40
CA GLY A 305 13.30 14.94 2.19
C GLY A 305 12.55 15.22 0.90
N ASP A 306 13.31 15.20 -0.17
CA ASP A 306 12.86 15.58 -1.51
C ASP A 306 11.73 14.67 -2.02
N TYR A 307 11.77 13.35 -1.67
CA TYR A 307 10.69 12.42 -2.01
C TYR A 307 9.33 12.82 -1.42
N SER A 308 9.30 13.53 -0.31
CA SER A 308 8.06 14.05 0.28
C SER A 308 7.52 15.23 -0.52
N VAL A 309 8.40 16.03 -1.14
CA VAL A 309 8.00 17.10 -2.06
C VAL A 309 7.37 16.51 -3.32
N TYR A 310 7.97 15.47 -3.92
CA TYR A 310 7.34 14.73 -5.02
C TYR A 310 5.93 14.22 -4.66
N ASN A 311 5.77 13.63 -3.47
CA ASN A 311 4.47 13.14 -3.03
C ASN A 311 3.45 14.27 -2.87
N ALA A 312 3.86 15.41 -2.33
CA ALA A 312 3.01 16.59 -2.16
C ALA A 312 2.59 17.20 -3.49
N LEU A 313 3.54 17.39 -4.43
CA LEU A 313 3.25 17.88 -5.78
C LEU A 313 2.27 16.97 -6.51
N CYS A 314 2.48 15.65 -6.41
CA CYS A 314 1.58 14.66 -6.97
C CYS A 314 0.15 14.78 -6.40
N ALA A 315 0.03 14.89 -5.08
CA ALA A 315 -1.27 15.04 -4.43
C ALA A 315 -1.99 16.32 -4.87
N LEU A 316 -1.27 17.44 -4.98
CA LEU A 316 -1.81 18.71 -5.48
C LEU A 316 -2.23 18.62 -6.94
N ALA A 317 -1.43 17.97 -7.81
CA ALA A 317 -1.76 17.76 -9.21
C ALA A 317 -3.04 16.92 -9.39
N VAL A 318 -3.23 15.87 -8.57
CA VAL A 318 -4.49 15.11 -8.52
C VAL A 318 -5.63 15.99 -8.07
N CYS A 319 -5.50 16.75 -6.98
CA CYS A 319 -6.54 17.65 -6.48
C CYS A 319 -6.95 18.70 -7.53
N GLN A 320 -5.98 19.27 -8.26
CA GLN A 320 -6.27 20.18 -9.37
C GLN A 320 -7.07 19.50 -10.49
N SER A 321 -6.68 18.27 -10.84
CA SER A 321 -7.38 17.49 -11.88
C SER A 321 -8.80 17.11 -11.48
N LEU A 322 -9.09 17.06 -10.18
CA LEU A 322 -10.45 16.92 -9.63
C LEU A 322 -11.22 18.25 -9.58
N GLY A 323 -10.62 19.37 -9.99
CA GLY A 323 -11.26 20.69 -9.99
C GLY A 323 -11.36 21.34 -8.61
N LEU A 324 -10.54 20.91 -7.63
CA LEU A 324 -10.57 21.46 -6.28
C LEU A 324 -9.79 22.78 -6.17
N CYS A 325 -10.15 23.61 -5.19
CA CYS A 325 -9.42 24.84 -4.85
C CYS A 325 -8.02 24.49 -4.33
N ILE A 326 -6.98 24.77 -5.10
CA ILE A 326 -5.60 24.36 -4.80
C ILE A 326 -5.06 25.01 -3.53
N LYS A 327 -5.46 26.24 -3.21
CA LYS A 327 -5.04 26.92 -1.98
C LYS A 327 -5.55 26.17 -0.75
N ASP A 328 -6.80 25.70 -0.80
CA ASP A 328 -7.39 24.94 0.31
C ASP A 328 -6.75 23.55 0.42
N CYS A 329 -6.47 22.90 -0.72
CA CYS A 329 -5.74 21.63 -0.75
C CYS A 329 -4.32 21.77 -0.18
N ALA A 330 -3.61 22.84 -0.53
CA ALA A 330 -2.28 23.14 -0.01
C ALA A 330 -2.29 23.38 1.51
N ALA A 331 -3.26 24.13 2.00
CA ALA A 331 -3.46 24.36 3.43
C ALA A 331 -3.77 23.05 4.18
N ALA A 332 -4.63 22.21 3.64
CA ALA A 332 -4.95 20.90 4.20
C ALA A 332 -3.72 19.99 4.25
N LEU A 333 -2.95 19.94 3.14
CA LEU A 333 -1.76 19.08 2.99
C LEU A 333 -0.69 19.39 4.03
N ALA A 334 -0.54 20.64 4.45
CA ALA A 334 0.40 21.07 5.49
C ALA A 334 0.16 20.35 6.85
N HIS A 335 -1.04 19.84 7.08
CA HIS A 335 -1.43 19.18 8.34
C HIS A 335 -1.61 17.66 8.22
N VAL A 336 -1.46 17.10 7.02
CA VAL A 336 -1.63 15.67 6.79
C VAL A 336 -0.64 14.85 7.62
N ARG A 337 -1.10 13.71 8.11
CA ARG A 337 -0.28 12.66 8.72
C ARG A 337 -0.61 11.33 8.04
N VAL A 338 0.42 10.56 7.77
CA VAL A 338 0.28 9.23 7.16
C VAL A 338 0.72 8.19 8.19
N PRO A 339 -0.19 7.36 8.70
CA PRO A 339 0.18 6.34 9.69
C PRO A 339 1.30 5.44 9.19
N GLY A 340 2.32 5.25 10.04
CA GLY A 340 3.48 4.43 9.72
C GLY A 340 4.40 4.94 8.62
N ARG A 341 4.25 6.20 8.21
CA ARG A 341 5.14 6.88 7.26
C ARG A 341 5.58 8.19 7.86
N PHE A 342 6.82 8.22 8.34
CA PHE A 342 7.36 9.39 9.04
C PHE A 342 6.41 9.90 10.15
N GLU A 343 5.76 8.99 10.83
CA GLU A 343 4.73 9.30 11.83
C GLU A 343 5.36 9.77 13.13
N PRO A 344 5.21 11.05 13.51
CA PRO A 344 5.81 11.56 14.73
C PRO A 344 4.99 11.15 15.96
N VAL A 345 5.68 10.75 17.02
CA VAL A 345 5.10 10.50 18.35
C VAL A 345 5.89 11.33 19.36
N PHE A 346 5.16 12.13 20.13
CA PHE A 346 5.74 12.97 21.18
C PHE A 346 5.43 12.38 22.56
N LEU A 347 6.48 12.19 23.34
CA LEU A 347 6.34 11.78 24.73
C LEU A 347 6.45 13.00 25.64
N SER A 348 5.44 13.26 26.45
CA SER A 348 5.45 14.41 27.37
C SER A 348 6.50 14.26 28.47
N GLY A 349 6.85 13.02 28.85
CA GLY A 349 7.97 12.72 29.74
C GLY A 349 9.37 12.86 29.10
N ARG A 350 9.43 13.13 27.79
CA ARG A 350 10.66 13.36 27.03
C ARG A 350 10.54 14.60 26.13
N PRO A 351 10.38 15.79 26.70
CA PRO A 351 10.20 17.01 25.93
C PRO A 351 11.42 17.26 25.02
N ASN A 352 11.14 17.74 23.81
CA ASN A 352 12.17 18.00 22.77
C ASN A 352 12.94 16.77 22.27
N THR A 353 12.35 15.58 22.38
CA THR A 353 12.74 14.36 21.69
C THR A 353 11.61 13.99 20.71
N VAL A 354 11.97 13.62 19.50
CA VAL A 354 11.00 13.20 18.48
C VAL A 354 11.17 11.70 18.25
N PHE A 355 10.10 10.94 18.44
CA PHE A 355 10.01 9.54 18.01
C PHE A 355 9.33 9.52 16.66
N ILE A 356 9.86 8.75 15.72
CA ILE A 356 9.36 8.64 14.35
C ILE A 356 9.11 7.17 14.06
N ILE A 357 7.88 6.81 13.74
CA ILE A 357 7.52 5.47 13.27
C ILE A 357 7.53 5.47 11.75
N ASP A 358 8.29 4.55 11.13
CA ASP A 358 8.40 4.46 9.68
C ASP A 358 8.45 3.00 9.19
N TYR A 359 7.92 2.77 8.01
CA TYR A 359 7.89 1.45 7.36
C TYR A 359 9.18 1.10 6.61
N ALA A 360 10.25 1.84 6.76
CA ALA A 360 11.53 1.57 6.12
C ALA A 360 12.09 0.21 6.56
N HIS A 361 11.98 -0.80 5.71
CA HIS A 361 12.29 -2.21 5.98
C HIS A 361 13.36 -2.83 5.06
N ASN A 362 14.04 -2.01 4.25
CA ASN A 362 15.18 -2.41 3.42
C ASN A 362 16.25 -1.31 3.42
N GLY A 363 17.47 -1.64 2.98
CA GLY A 363 18.62 -0.75 3.03
C GLY A 363 18.37 0.60 2.35
N ALA A 364 17.78 0.60 1.17
CA ALA A 364 17.51 1.82 0.40
C ALA A 364 16.52 2.76 1.11
N SER A 365 15.40 2.22 1.62
CA SER A 365 14.41 3.01 2.35
C SER A 365 14.94 3.52 3.70
N LEU A 366 15.68 2.68 4.43
CA LEU A 366 16.30 3.08 5.69
C LEU A 366 17.31 4.21 5.46
N ARG A 367 18.16 4.09 4.42
CA ARG A 367 19.13 5.14 4.04
C ARG A 367 18.42 6.45 3.73
N ALA A 368 17.34 6.42 2.95
CA ALA A 368 16.57 7.61 2.60
C ALA A 368 16.02 8.33 3.84
N VAL A 369 15.42 7.60 4.78
CA VAL A 369 14.90 8.15 6.03
C VAL A 369 16.01 8.74 6.88
N LEU A 370 17.07 7.97 7.16
CA LEU A 370 18.16 8.42 8.05
C LEU A 370 18.95 9.59 7.47
N THR A 371 19.23 9.58 6.16
CA THR A 371 19.93 10.69 5.48
C THR A 371 19.07 11.96 5.52
N SER A 372 17.77 11.85 5.29
CA SER A 372 16.85 12.99 5.41
C SER A 372 16.87 13.58 6.81
N LEU A 373 16.86 12.74 7.85
CA LEU A 373 16.90 13.20 9.25
C LEU A 373 18.23 13.83 9.66
N LYS A 374 19.35 13.37 9.10
CA LYS A 374 20.67 14.00 9.37
C LYS A 374 20.73 15.46 8.94
N LYS A 375 19.97 15.88 7.92
CA LYS A 375 19.90 17.29 7.48
C LYS A 375 19.44 18.24 8.59
N TYR A 376 18.67 17.73 9.58
CA TYR A 376 18.18 18.53 10.74
C TYR A 376 19.18 18.61 11.90
N LYS A 377 20.37 18.01 11.76
CA LYS A 377 21.44 18.01 12.75
C LYS A 377 20.94 17.63 14.15
N PRO A 378 20.25 16.47 14.31
CA PRO A 378 19.85 16.01 15.64
C PRO A 378 21.07 15.85 16.53
N ARG A 379 20.89 15.98 17.87
CA ARG A 379 21.96 15.71 18.82
C ARG A 379 22.50 14.28 18.67
N ARG A 380 21.59 13.31 18.55
CA ARG A 380 21.88 11.93 18.15
C ARG A 380 20.72 11.43 17.27
N LEU A 381 21.09 10.66 16.26
CA LEU A 381 20.14 9.88 15.47
C LEU A 381 20.18 8.43 15.97
N ILE A 382 19.10 8.02 16.63
CA ILE A 382 18.93 6.68 17.19
C ILE A 382 17.98 5.90 16.29
N CYS A 383 18.35 4.68 15.88
CA CYS A 383 17.49 3.84 15.06
C CYS A 383 17.21 2.50 15.73
N LEU A 384 15.93 2.17 15.89
CA LEU A 384 15.44 0.87 16.36
C LEU A 384 14.87 0.11 15.17
N PHE A 385 15.41 -1.06 14.86
CA PHE A 385 14.97 -1.84 13.71
C PHE A 385 15.31 -3.33 13.84
N GLY A 386 14.65 -4.12 13.01
CA GLY A 386 14.92 -5.53 12.81
C GLY A 386 14.79 -5.92 11.36
N SER A 387 14.71 -7.21 11.08
CA SER A 387 14.40 -7.74 9.76
C SER A 387 13.40 -8.87 9.85
N VAL A 388 12.60 -9.04 8.79
CA VAL A 388 11.66 -10.17 8.70
C VAL A 388 12.42 -11.49 8.52
N GLY A 389 11.89 -12.56 9.12
CA GLY A 389 12.35 -13.92 8.88
C GLY A 389 11.75 -14.53 7.61
N ASP A 390 12.17 -15.75 7.30
CA ASP A 390 11.69 -16.54 6.16
C ASP A 390 11.86 -15.83 4.79
N ARG A 391 12.79 -14.85 4.68
CA ARG A 391 13.11 -14.07 3.48
C ARG A 391 14.62 -13.93 3.27
N THR A 392 15.03 -13.23 2.20
CA THR A 392 16.44 -13.11 1.80
C THR A 392 17.33 -12.48 2.89
N GLN A 393 18.43 -13.14 3.21
CA GLN A 393 19.42 -12.67 4.21
C GLN A 393 20.16 -11.38 3.77
N MET A 394 20.28 -11.14 2.46
CA MET A 394 20.92 -9.93 1.91
C MET A 394 20.40 -8.64 2.53
N ARG A 395 19.08 -8.57 2.77
CA ARG A 395 18.44 -7.40 3.38
C ARG A 395 18.95 -7.10 4.80
N ARG A 396 19.36 -8.13 5.56
CA ARG A 396 19.89 -8.00 6.93
C ARG A 396 21.21 -7.25 6.93
N ALA A 397 22.12 -7.65 6.04
CA ALA A 397 23.42 -7.00 5.89
C ALA A 397 23.28 -5.54 5.39
N GLU A 398 22.38 -5.28 4.44
CA GLU A 398 22.11 -3.93 3.95
C GLU A 398 21.60 -3.00 5.06
N LEU A 399 20.64 -3.45 5.88
CA LEU A 399 20.09 -2.69 7.00
C LEU A 399 21.19 -2.39 8.03
N GLY A 400 22.00 -3.40 8.40
CA GLY A 400 23.12 -3.26 9.33
C GLY A 400 24.16 -2.26 8.85
N ALA A 401 24.58 -2.36 7.59
CA ALA A 401 25.57 -1.44 6.99
C ALA A 401 25.08 0.02 6.98
N VAL A 402 23.83 0.25 6.59
CA VAL A 402 23.22 1.58 6.56
C VAL A 402 23.12 2.18 7.97
N ALA A 403 22.67 1.40 8.94
CA ALA A 403 22.56 1.87 10.33
C ALA A 403 23.92 2.13 10.95
N SER A 404 24.92 1.26 10.68
CA SER A 404 26.31 1.46 11.10
C SER A 404 26.88 2.79 10.58
N GLU A 405 26.61 3.15 9.32
CA GLU A 405 27.12 4.39 8.71
C GLU A 405 26.43 5.65 9.25
N LEU A 406 25.10 5.56 9.45
CA LEU A 406 24.27 6.76 9.62
C LEU A 406 23.81 7.03 11.06
N CYS A 407 23.80 6.04 11.96
CA CYS A 407 23.26 6.21 13.29
C CYS A 407 24.34 6.44 14.35
N ASP A 408 24.00 7.25 15.36
CA ASP A 408 24.83 7.43 16.55
C ASP A 408 24.65 6.28 17.55
N LEU A 409 23.46 5.66 17.55
CA LEU A 409 23.11 4.46 18.29
C LEU A 409 22.08 3.64 17.51
N SER A 410 22.33 2.34 17.38
CA SER A 410 21.37 1.39 16.81
C SER A 410 20.84 0.43 17.86
N ILE A 411 19.54 0.16 17.84
CA ILE A 411 18.89 -0.81 18.72
C ILE A 411 18.36 -1.94 17.83
N LEU A 412 19.08 -3.08 17.86
CA LEU A 412 18.75 -4.24 17.04
C LEU A 412 17.72 -5.10 17.76
N THR A 413 16.60 -5.34 17.12
CA THR A 413 15.45 -6.03 17.72
C THR A 413 14.74 -6.91 16.71
N SER A 414 13.72 -7.67 17.14
CA SER A 414 12.89 -8.42 16.20
C SER A 414 11.92 -7.51 15.43
N ASP A 415 11.64 -7.88 14.20
CA ASP A 415 10.52 -7.37 13.39
C ASP A 415 9.40 -8.42 13.35
N ASN A 416 9.23 -9.11 12.23
CA ASN A 416 8.38 -10.29 12.05
C ASN A 416 9.29 -11.51 11.81
N PRO A 417 9.83 -12.16 12.85
CA PRO A 417 10.81 -13.24 12.70
C PRO A 417 10.22 -14.49 12.03
N GLY A 418 8.89 -14.62 11.95
CA GLY A 418 8.26 -15.79 11.38
C GLY A 418 8.61 -17.05 12.18
N ASN A 419 9.21 -18.03 11.51
CA ASN A 419 9.67 -19.28 12.13
C ASN A 419 11.16 -19.24 12.50
N GLU A 420 11.90 -18.20 12.12
CA GLU A 420 13.32 -18.08 12.44
C GLU A 420 13.55 -17.61 13.89
N ASN A 421 14.74 -17.96 14.42
CA ASN A 421 15.17 -17.45 15.73
C ASN A 421 15.50 -15.94 15.61
N PRO A 422 14.84 -15.05 16.39
CA PRO A 422 15.12 -13.62 16.38
C PRO A 422 16.58 -13.26 16.66
N ASP A 423 17.25 -13.97 17.55
CA ASP A 423 18.67 -13.71 17.87
C ASP A 423 19.57 -13.93 16.65
N LYS A 424 19.31 -14.97 15.85
CA LYS A 424 20.07 -15.24 14.63
C LYS A 424 19.87 -14.11 13.59
N ILE A 425 18.66 -13.59 13.44
CA ILE A 425 18.39 -12.46 12.55
C ILE A 425 19.17 -11.23 13.03
N ILE A 426 19.20 -10.97 14.34
CA ILE A 426 19.97 -9.89 14.95
C ILE A 426 21.47 -10.09 14.75
N ASP A 427 21.99 -11.31 14.86
CA ASP A 427 23.38 -11.65 14.58
C ASP A 427 23.77 -11.30 13.14
N ASP A 428 22.95 -11.68 12.17
CA ASP A 428 23.18 -11.40 10.76
C ASP A 428 23.19 -9.86 10.48
N ILE A 429 22.36 -9.09 11.17
CA ILE A 429 22.35 -7.63 11.07
C ILE A 429 23.62 -7.06 11.75
N ALA A 430 23.97 -7.53 12.93
CA ALA A 430 25.11 -7.05 13.71
C ALA A 430 26.43 -7.32 13.00
N ALA A 431 26.55 -8.42 12.25
CA ALA A 431 27.74 -8.75 11.48
C ALA A 431 28.12 -7.70 10.42
N ALA A 432 27.19 -6.85 10.01
CA ALA A 432 27.45 -5.77 9.07
C ALA A 432 27.88 -4.44 9.73
N PHE A 433 27.96 -4.39 11.06
CA PHE A 433 28.43 -3.19 11.76
C PHE A 433 29.95 -3.15 11.79
N THR A 434 30.50 -1.97 11.57
CA THR A 434 31.93 -1.68 11.60
C THR A 434 32.41 -1.12 12.96
N HIS A 435 31.51 -1.05 13.95
CA HIS A 435 31.77 -0.48 15.29
C HIS A 435 30.71 -0.98 16.30
N ASP A 436 30.95 -0.75 17.60
CA ASP A 436 30.10 -1.24 18.70
C ASP A 436 28.97 -0.28 19.16
N ARG A 437 28.61 0.70 18.33
CA ARG A 437 27.53 1.65 18.65
C ARG A 437 26.14 1.05 18.40
N TYR A 438 25.91 -0.14 18.90
CA TYR A 438 24.61 -0.80 18.90
C TYR A 438 24.36 -1.57 20.18
N VAL A 439 23.09 -1.81 20.47
CA VAL A 439 22.61 -2.72 21.51
C VAL A 439 21.68 -3.75 20.91
N ARG A 440 21.59 -4.93 21.54
CA ARG A 440 20.78 -6.06 21.09
C ARG A 440 19.71 -6.31 22.12
N ILE A 441 18.45 -6.15 21.74
CA ILE A 441 17.29 -6.35 22.59
C ILE A 441 16.24 -7.08 21.74
N PRO A 442 16.17 -8.42 21.79
CA PRO A 442 15.30 -9.22 20.93
C PRO A 442 13.82 -8.89 21.08
N ASP A 443 13.34 -8.64 22.30
CA ASP A 443 11.97 -8.19 22.53
C ASP A 443 11.79 -6.74 22.07
N ARG A 444 10.92 -6.53 21.06
CA ARG A 444 10.73 -5.19 20.46
C ARG A 444 10.05 -4.22 21.42
N ARG A 445 9.19 -4.70 22.33
CA ARG A 445 8.58 -3.83 23.34
C ARG A 445 9.63 -3.33 24.33
N GLU A 446 10.51 -4.20 24.80
CA GLU A 446 11.64 -3.83 25.66
C GLU A 446 12.62 -2.90 24.94
N ALA A 447 12.88 -3.14 23.65
CA ALA A 447 13.71 -2.28 22.81
C ALA A 447 13.14 -0.86 22.69
N ILE A 448 11.81 -0.70 22.50
CA ILE A 448 11.12 0.60 22.48
C ILE A 448 11.21 1.28 23.86
N ALA A 449 11.03 0.52 24.95
CA ALA A 449 11.16 1.05 26.31
C ALA A 449 12.60 1.54 26.58
N TYR A 450 13.60 0.77 26.17
CA TYR A 450 15.00 1.17 26.24
C TYR A 450 15.28 2.44 25.42
N ALA A 451 14.78 2.51 24.19
CA ALA A 451 14.92 3.71 23.34
C ALA A 451 14.35 4.96 24.02
N ALA A 452 13.15 4.86 24.62
CA ALA A 452 12.53 5.94 25.36
C ALA A 452 13.29 6.31 26.64
N GLN A 453 13.95 5.34 27.30
CA GLN A 453 14.75 5.57 28.49
C GLN A 453 16.06 6.34 28.17
N VAL A 454 16.77 5.94 27.12
CA VAL A 454 18.10 6.50 26.77
C VAL A 454 18.02 7.80 25.96
N ALA A 455 16.86 8.07 25.37
CA ALA A 455 16.64 9.28 24.57
C ALA A 455 16.72 10.54 25.40
N LYS A 456 17.41 11.55 24.89
CA LYS A 456 17.65 12.85 25.53
C LYS A 456 17.17 13.99 24.65
N LYS A 457 17.01 15.18 25.23
CA LYS A 457 16.66 16.41 24.53
C LYS A 457 17.53 16.61 23.27
N GLY A 458 16.89 16.81 22.13
CA GLY A 458 17.52 17.00 20.82
C GLY A 458 17.84 15.70 20.07
N ASP A 459 17.55 14.53 20.66
CA ASP A 459 17.67 13.27 19.94
C ASP A 459 16.45 13.06 19.02
N VAL A 460 16.68 12.39 17.90
CA VAL A 460 15.65 11.83 17.03
C VAL A 460 15.75 10.31 17.10
N VAL A 461 14.64 9.66 17.43
CA VAL A 461 14.53 8.20 17.55
C VAL A 461 13.63 7.66 16.44
N VAL A 462 14.17 6.81 15.57
CA VAL A 462 13.44 6.18 14.48
C VAL A 462 13.11 4.74 14.86
N LEU A 463 11.81 4.38 14.83
CA LEU A 463 11.33 3.01 14.89
C LEU A 463 11.06 2.59 13.45
N ALA A 464 11.96 1.79 12.88
CA ALA A 464 11.90 1.40 11.48
C ALA A 464 11.48 -0.06 11.30
N GLY A 465 10.80 -0.32 10.19
CA GLY A 465 10.38 -1.64 9.73
C GLY A 465 8.88 -1.88 9.79
N LYS A 466 8.25 -1.68 10.94
CA LYS A 466 6.83 -2.01 11.15
C LYS A 466 5.85 -0.95 10.66
N GLY A 467 6.18 0.32 10.83
CA GLY A 467 5.32 1.41 10.39
C GLY A 467 3.87 1.28 10.91
N HIS A 468 2.92 1.06 10.01
CA HIS A 468 1.48 0.92 10.32
C HIS A 468 1.06 -0.45 10.82
N GLU A 469 1.95 -1.45 10.79
CA GLU A 469 1.60 -2.81 11.24
C GLU A 469 1.22 -2.85 12.72
N ASN A 470 0.06 -3.40 13.01
CA ASN A 470 -0.49 -3.55 14.36
C ASN A 470 -0.35 -4.98 14.91
N TYR A 471 0.56 -5.76 14.32
CA TYR A 471 0.86 -7.13 14.74
C TYR A 471 2.37 -7.42 14.65
N GLN A 472 2.78 -8.49 15.30
CA GLN A 472 4.07 -9.15 15.12
C GLN A 472 3.83 -10.61 14.74
N LEU A 473 4.46 -11.07 13.65
CA LEU A 473 4.39 -12.46 13.21
C LEU A 473 5.47 -13.29 13.95
N LEU A 474 5.04 -14.16 14.86
CA LEU A 474 5.91 -15.03 15.63
C LEU A 474 5.41 -16.46 15.56
N ARG A 475 6.24 -17.39 15.06
CA ARG A 475 5.92 -18.82 14.93
C ARG A 475 4.56 -19.07 14.26
N GLY A 476 4.31 -18.37 13.14
CA GLY A 476 3.07 -18.49 12.38
C GLY A 476 1.84 -17.82 13.00
N LYS A 477 1.99 -17.15 14.18
CA LYS A 477 0.88 -16.45 14.85
C LYS A 477 1.03 -14.94 14.72
N HIS A 478 -0.06 -14.26 14.39
CA HIS A 478 -0.16 -12.80 14.44
C HIS A 478 -0.49 -12.40 15.89
N LEU A 479 0.47 -11.80 16.57
CA LEU A 479 0.29 -11.26 17.91
C LEU A 479 0.02 -9.75 17.81
N PRO A 480 -0.98 -9.21 18.52
CA PRO A 480 -1.24 -7.76 18.53
C PRO A 480 0.00 -6.99 19.00
N PHE A 481 0.40 -6.00 18.22
CA PHE A 481 1.57 -5.18 18.48
C PHE A 481 1.46 -3.82 17.78
N SER A 482 1.47 -2.73 18.53
CA SER A 482 1.44 -1.37 17.97
C SER A 482 2.55 -0.54 18.62
N GLU A 483 3.51 -0.10 17.81
CA GLU A 483 4.62 0.75 18.28
C GLU A 483 4.10 2.05 18.87
N ARG A 484 3.08 2.65 18.23
CA ARG A 484 2.44 3.87 18.71
C ARG A 484 1.82 3.70 20.09
N GLU A 485 1.03 2.65 20.30
CA GLU A 485 0.39 2.38 21.59
C GLU A 485 1.42 2.12 22.68
N ILE A 486 2.48 1.36 22.36
CA ILE A 486 3.58 1.10 23.30
C ILE A 486 4.27 2.39 23.73
N LEU A 487 4.56 3.31 22.79
CA LEU A 487 5.13 4.61 23.11
C LEU A 487 4.20 5.44 24.02
N LEU A 488 2.89 5.44 23.75
CA LEU A 488 1.90 6.15 24.57
C LEU A 488 1.74 5.53 25.97
N GLU A 489 1.83 4.22 26.11
CA GLU A 489 1.86 3.52 27.41
C GLU A 489 3.10 3.90 28.22
N ILE A 490 4.27 3.95 27.57
CA ILE A 490 5.53 4.38 28.18
C ILE A 490 5.40 5.84 28.66
N ASP A 491 4.82 6.74 27.86
CA ASP A 491 4.62 8.14 28.25
C ASP A 491 3.74 8.27 29.50
N ARG A 492 2.67 7.48 29.61
CA ARG A 492 1.82 7.45 30.81
C ARG A 492 2.59 7.00 32.05
N THR A 493 3.55 6.10 31.89
CA THR A 493 4.40 5.59 32.99
C THR A 493 5.45 6.64 33.39
N LEU A 494 6.02 7.35 32.42
CA LEU A 494 7.00 8.42 32.68
C LEU A 494 6.38 9.63 33.37
N LYS A 495 5.11 9.93 33.18
CA LYS A 495 4.37 11.00 33.87
C LYS A 495 4.10 10.72 35.35
N LYS A 496 4.11 9.45 35.74
CA LYS A 496 3.84 9.04 37.13
C LYS A 496 5.09 9.03 38.03
N LYS A 497 6.26 9.18 37.43
CA LYS A 497 7.56 9.32 38.09
C LYS A 497 8.03 10.78 38.09
#